data_b0a496b9b7d1ff0aabe437f717fac041
#
_entry.id   b0a496b9b7d1ff0aabe437f717fac041
#
_cell.length_a   1.000
_cell.length_b   1.000
_cell.length_c   1.000
_cell.angle_alpha   90.00
_cell.angle_beta   90.00
_cell.angle_gamma   90.00
#
_symmetry.space_group_name_H-M   'P 1'
#
loop_
_entity.id
_entity.type
_entity.pdbx_description
1 polymer ?
#
loop_
_entity_poly.entity_id
_entity_poly.type
_entity_poly.pdbx_seq_one_letter_code
_entity_poly.pdbx_strand_id
1 'polypeptide(L)'
;MEGQKNVFIKSAELGVPFGALLLLASVAMIFADKVQPLSFVTLLVAIIAPMVLYCFQRRRFVESNGFAPFSELWTLGIFTTIGGAMICGLATYGVITYLRPDYVYEQAQTVVDVYKQVPSGDAKELADVLEKAIKSNLLPSPFDFCVQMFWLTSSLGCVGGAITALIAGKIPLKSNK
;
A
#
# COMPACT_ATOMS: atom_id res chain seq x y z
N MET A 1 -16.23 -11.73 23.52
CA MET A 1 -16.79 -11.32 22.21
C MET A 1 -16.87 -9.80 22.01
N GLU A 2 -17.10 -8.97 23.05
CA GLU A 2 -17.12 -7.50 22.91
C GLU A 2 -15.76 -6.90 22.47
N GLY A 3 -14.65 -7.41 22.97
CA GLY A 3 -13.31 -6.91 22.62
C GLY A 3 -12.97 -7.06 21.14
N GLN A 4 -13.35 -8.16 20.50
CA GLN A 4 -13.12 -8.37 19.06
C GLN A 4 -13.99 -7.43 18.20
N LYS A 5 -15.25 -7.22 18.60
CA LYS A 5 -16.15 -6.31 17.90
C LYS A 5 -15.60 -4.88 17.87
N ASN A 6 -14.97 -4.46 18.97
CA ASN A 6 -14.30 -3.15 19.06
C ASN A 6 -13.07 -3.03 18.15
N VAL A 7 -12.31 -4.12 17.93
CA VAL A 7 -11.12 -4.09 17.05
C VAL A 7 -11.52 -3.86 15.58
N PHE A 8 -12.54 -4.55 15.09
CA PHE A 8 -13.00 -4.40 13.71
C PHE A 8 -13.55 -3.00 13.41
N ILE A 9 -14.37 -2.46 14.31
CA ILE A 9 -14.91 -1.11 14.16
C ILE A 9 -13.77 -0.09 14.16
N LYS A 10 -12.83 -0.23 15.09
CA LYS A 10 -11.68 0.65 15.20
C LYS A 10 -10.75 0.56 13.99
N SER A 11 -10.56 -0.65 13.44
CA SER A 11 -9.79 -0.85 12.21
C SER A 11 -10.44 -0.17 11.01
N ALA A 12 -11.76 -0.21 10.91
CA ALA A 12 -12.50 0.47 9.85
C ALA A 12 -12.35 2.00 9.95
N GLU A 13 -12.48 2.56 11.17
CA GLU A 13 -12.26 3.98 11.42
C GLU A 13 -10.83 4.43 11.08
N LEU A 14 -9.82 3.63 11.43
CA LEU A 14 -8.41 3.89 11.13
C LEU A 14 -8.05 3.62 9.67
N GLY A 15 -8.79 2.76 8.99
CA GLY A 15 -8.64 2.48 7.56
C GLY A 15 -8.88 3.70 6.68
N VAL A 16 -9.78 4.62 7.07
CA VAL A 16 -10.06 5.83 6.31
C VAL A 16 -8.84 6.77 6.23
N PRO A 17 -8.26 7.26 7.34
CA PRO A 17 -7.07 8.12 7.28
C PRO A 17 -5.86 7.39 6.71
N PHE A 18 -5.72 6.09 6.94
CA PHE A 18 -4.66 5.29 6.35
C PHE A 18 -4.83 5.16 4.83
N GLY A 19 -6.06 4.96 4.35
CA GLY A 19 -6.40 4.95 2.93
C GLY A 19 -6.14 6.28 2.24
N ALA A 20 -6.44 7.41 2.92
CA ALA A 20 -6.11 8.73 2.41
C ALA A 20 -4.58 8.95 2.26
N LEU A 21 -3.79 8.43 3.20
CA LEU A 21 -2.33 8.46 3.11
C LEU A 21 -1.83 7.63 1.92
N LEU A 22 -2.36 6.42 1.73
CA LEU A 22 -2.01 5.56 0.59
C LEU A 22 -2.44 6.17 -0.74
N LEU A 23 -3.61 6.82 -0.78
CA LEU A 23 -4.10 7.53 -1.95
C LEU A 23 -3.17 8.67 -2.36
N LEU A 24 -2.66 9.42 -1.39
CA LEU A 24 -1.66 10.46 -1.66
C LEU A 24 -0.43 9.88 -2.38
N ALA A 25 0.07 8.74 -1.93
CA ALA A 25 1.18 8.05 -2.58
C ALA A 25 0.82 7.57 -4.00
N SER A 26 -0.37 6.99 -4.18
CA SER A 26 -0.83 6.50 -5.48
C SER A 26 -0.99 7.62 -6.50
N VAL A 27 -1.61 8.74 -6.10
CA VAL A 27 -1.73 9.92 -6.96
C VAL A 27 -0.36 10.50 -7.28
N ALA A 28 0.52 10.62 -6.29
CA ALA A 28 1.89 11.09 -6.51
C ALA A 28 2.64 10.18 -7.49
N MET A 29 2.48 8.86 -7.39
CA MET A 29 3.09 7.89 -8.31
C MET A 29 2.55 8.02 -9.73
N ILE A 30 1.23 8.18 -9.91
CA ILE A 30 0.58 8.30 -11.22
C ILE A 30 1.06 9.56 -11.98
N PHE A 31 1.39 10.63 -11.26
CA PHE A 31 1.84 11.89 -11.86
C PHE A 31 3.35 12.13 -11.75
N ALA A 32 4.12 11.17 -11.22
CA ALA A 32 5.56 11.31 -10.99
C ALA A 32 6.38 11.50 -12.26
N ASP A 33 5.92 10.96 -13.38
CA ASP A 33 6.54 11.12 -14.72
C ASP A 33 6.43 12.55 -15.25
N LYS A 34 5.35 13.26 -14.90
CA LYS A 34 5.15 14.67 -15.31
C LYS A 34 5.80 15.66 -14.35
N VAL A 35 5.90 15.28 -13.06
CA VAL A 35 6.40 16.16 -12.01
C VAL A 35 7.36 15.38 -11.11
N GLN A 36 8.65 15.41 -11.43
CA GLN A 36 9.71 14.66 -10.71
C GLN A 36 9.65 14.73 -9.18
N PRO A 37 9.37 15.89 -8.52
CA PRO A 37 9.25 15.94 -7.06
C PRO A 37 8.21 15.01 -6.45
N LEU A 38 7.18 14.57 -7.21
CA LEU A 38 6.17 13.65 -6.70
C LEU A 38 6.72 12.25 -6.36
N SER A 39 7.80 11.83 -7.00
CA SER A 39 8.48 10.57 -6.66
C SER A 39 8.96 10.56 -5.21
N PHE A 40 9.42 11.71 -4.70
CA PHE A 40 9.82 11.85 -3.29
C PHE A 40 8.62 11.72 -2.34
N VAL A 41 7.44 12.20 -2.74
CA VAL A 41 6.22 12.04 -1.95
C VAL A 41 5.86 10.57 -1.81
N THR A 42 5.93 9.79 -2.89
CA THR A 42 5.69 8.35 -2.85
C THR A 42 6.67 7.64 -1.90
N LEU A 43 7.96 7.95 -2.00
CA LEU A 43 8.99 7.40 -1.11
C LEU A 43 8.75 7.78 0.36
N LEU A 44 8.41 9.04 0.61
CA LEU A 44 8.12 9.56 1.95
C LEU A 44 6.92 8.82 2.57
N VAL A 45 5.85 8.64 1.82
CA VAL A 45 4.67 7.91 2.29
C VAL A 45 4.99 6.44 2.53
N ALA A 46 5.83 5.81 1.70
CA ALA A 46 6.27 4.42 1.91
C ALA A 46 7.00 4.23 3.25
N ILE A 47 7.73 5.26 3.72
CA ILE A 47 8.40 5.26 5.03
C ILE A 47 7.40 5.60 6.14
N ILE A 48 6.50 6.55 5.93
CA ILE A 48 5.54 7.01 6.94
C ILE A 48 4.45 5.95 7.19
N ALA A 49 3.99 5.23 6.19
CA ALA A 49 2.89 4.28 6.32
C ALA A 49 3.12 3.22 7.43
N PRO A 50 4.26 2.52 7.52
CA PRO A 50 4.51 1.59 8.63
C PRO A 50 4.62 2.31 9.98
N MET A 51 5.09 3.57 10.02
CA MET A 51 5.13 4.36 11.27
C MET A 51 3.71 4.71 11.74
N VAL A 52 2.82 5.09 10.85
CA VAL A 52 1.42 5.38 11.16
C VAL A 52 0.73 4.10 11.67
N LEU A 53 0.96 2.96 11.01
CA LEU A 53 0.43 1.67 11.42
C LEU A 53 0.91 1.29 12.82
N TYR A 54 2.21 1.46 13.10
CA TYR A 54 2.78 1.29 14.43
C TYR A 54 2.10 2.21 15.46
N CYS A 55 1.90 3.49 15.15
CA CYS A 55 1.23 4.43 16.06
C CYS A 55 -0.19 3.98 16.40
N PHE A 56 -0.95 3.45 15.43
CA PHE A 56 -2.29 2.93 15.67
C PHE A 56 -2.29 1.71 16.59
N GLN A 57 -1.39 0.75 16.34
CA GLN A 57 -1.22 -0.43 17.17
C GLN A 57 -0.71 -0.07 18.57
N ARG A 58 0.25 0.84 18.67
CA ARG A 58 0.77 1.32 19.95
C ARG A 58 -0.29 2.04 20.78
N ARG A 59 -1.10 2.87 20.13
CA ARG A 59 -2.24 3.53 20.81
C ARG A 59 -3.20 2.50 21.37
N ARG A 60 -3.54 1.46 20.60
CA ARG A 60 -4.40 0.37 21.07
C ARG A 60 -3.80 -0.38 22.27
N PHE A 61 -2.49 -0.65 22.21
CA PHE A 61 -1.78 -1.30 23.31
C PHE A 61 -1.82 -0.46 24.59
N VAL A 62 -1.64 0.86 24.49
CA VAL A 62 -1.74 1.80 25.62
C VAL A 62 -3.16 1.85 26.16
N GLU A 63 -4.18 1.94 25.31
CA GLU A 63 -5.59 1.96 25.70
C GLU A 63 -6.03 0.68 26.43
N SER A 64 -5.39 -0.45 26.14
CA SER A 64 -5.61 -1.72 26.85
C SER A 64 -4.75 -1.89 28.11
N ASN A 65 -4.08 -0.83 28.59
CA ASN A 65 -3.15 -0.88 29.72
C ASN A 65 -2.04 -1.95 29.57
N GLY A 66 -1.62 -2.23 28.33
CA GLY A 66 -0.58 -3.22 28.02
C GLY A 66 -1.09 -4.67 27.94
N PHE A 67 -2.39 -4.91 28.02
CA PHE A 67 -2.98 -6.26 27.97
C PHE A 67 -3.40 -6.71 26.56
N ALA A 68 -3.25 -5.86 25.50
CA ALA A 68 -3.57 -6.26 24.14
C ALA A 68 -2.58 -7.34 23.65
N PRO A 69 -3.05 -8.56 23.33
CA PRO A 69 -2.20 -9.62 22.80
C PRO A 69 -1.73 -9.26 21.37
N PHE A 70 -0.62 -9.88 20.95
CA PHE A 70 -0.09 -9.71 19.59
C PHE A 70 -1.16 -9.93 18.50
N SER A 71 -1.98 -10.95 18.65
CA SER A 71 -3.04 -11.26 17.68
C SER A 71 -4.04 -10.11 17.50
N GLU A 72 -4.40 -9.40 18.57
CA GLU A 72 -5.29 -8.25 18.51
C GLU A 72 -4.65 -7.07 17.76
N LEU A 73 -3.39 -6.78 18.08
CA LEU A 73 -2.63 -5.70 17.43
C LEU A 73 -2.40 -6.01 15.94
N TRP A 74 -2.07 -7.25 15.62
CA TRP A 74 -1.87 -7.69 14.24
C TRP A 74 -3.19 -7.64 13.45
N THR A 75 -4.28 -8.13 14.03
CA THR A 75 -5.63 -8.04 13.43
C THR A 75 -6.00 -6.59 13.14
N LEU A 76 -5.76 -5.67 14.08
CA LEU A 76 -5.95 -4.24 13.87
C LEU A 76 -5.16 -3.76 12.64
N GLY A 77 -3.89 -4.13 12.53
CA GLY A 77 -3.03 -3.77 11.41
C GLY A 77 -3.56 -4.28 10.07
N ILE A 78 -3.91 -5.56 9.99
CA ILE A 78 -4.45 -6.21 8.78
C ILE A 78 -5.70 -5.48 8.30
N PHE A 79 -6.71 -5.34 9.14
CA PHE A 79 -7.99 -4.75 8.72
C PHE A 79 -7.88 -3.25 8.42
N THR A 80 -7.01 -2.52 9.13
CA THR A 80 -6.69 -1.12 8.79
C THR A 80 -6.06 -1.02 7.40
N THR A 81 -5.11 -1.91 7.09
CA THR A 81 -4.43 -1.90 5.77
C THR A 81 -5.37 -2.34 4.65
N ILE A 82 -6.16 -3.40 4.85
CA ILE A 82 -7.15 -3.85 3.85
C ILE A 82 -8.18 -2.75 3.58
N GLY A 83 -8.74 -2.14 4.63
CA GLY A 83 -9.69 -1.03 4.49
C GLY A 83 -9.07 0.18 3.78
N GLY A 84 -7.85 0.55 4.16
CA GLY A 84 -7.09 1.62 3.49
C GLY A 84 -6.76 1.31 2.04
N ALA A 85 -6.32 0.09 1.74
CA ALA A 85 -6.02 -0.35 0.37
C ALA A 85 -7.26 -0.36 -0.52
N MET A 86 -8.42 -0.73 0.04
CA MET A 86 -9.69 -0.72 -0.69
C MET A 86 -10.12 0.71 -1.08
N ILE A 87 -10.06 1.65 -0.13
CA ILE A 87 -10.36 3.07 -0.39
C ILE A 87 -9.38 3.63 -1.43
N CYS A 88 -8.07 3.37 -1.23
CA CYS A 88 -7.02 3.79 -2.15
C CYS A 88 -7.24 3.19 -3.55
N GLY A 89 -7.52 1.90 -3.66
CA GLY A 89 -7.72 1.21 -4.94
C GLY A 89 -8.91 1.75 -5.72
N LEU A 90 -10.05 1.99 -5.07
CA LEU A 90 -11.23 2.57 -5.70
C LEU A 90 -10.97 4.00 -6.22
N ALA A 91 -10.33 4.83 -5.40
CA ALA A 91 -9.99 6.19 -5.80
C ALA A 91 -8.94 6.21 -6.92
N THR A 92 -7.92 5.35 -6.85
CA THR A 92 -6.90 5.19 -7.89
C THR A 92 -7.50 4.73 -9.22
N TYR A 93 -8.47 3.80 -9.17
CA TYR A 93 -9.21 3.38 -10.36
C TYR A 93 -9.92 4.58 -11.03
N GLY A 94 -10.56 5.45 -10.24
CA GLY A 94 -11.17 6.67 -10.76
C GLY A 94 -10.14 7.61 -11.39
N VAL A 95 -8.98 7.81 -10.74
CA VAL A 95 -7.90 8.66 -11.28
C VAL A 95 -7.38 8.11 -12.61
N ILE A 96 -7.07 6.81 -12.70
CA ILE A 96 -6.57 6.21 -13.93
C ILE A 96 -7.62 6.28 -15.03
N THR A 97 -8.87 5.91 -14.74
CA THR A 97 -9.92 5.84 -15.76
C THR A 97 -10.29 7.20 -16.34
N TYR A 98 -10.36 8.26 -15.51
CA TYR A 98 -10.87 9.57 -15.95
C TYR A 98 -9.79 10.61 -16.19
N LEU A 99 -8.64 10.53 -15.49
CA LEU A 99 -7.59 11.55 -15.59
C LEU A 99 -6.36 11.08 -16.39
N ARG A 100 -6.07 9.79 -16.38
CA ARG A 100 -4.88 9.22 -17.04
C ARG A 100 -5.18 7.84 -17.67
N PRO A 101 -6.09 7.74 -18.67
CA PRO A 101 -6.48 6.45 -19.25
C PRO A 101 -5.30 5.68 -19.87
N ASP A 102 -4.28 6.40 -20.37
CA ASP A 102 -3.09 5.81 -20.99
C ASP A 102 -2.01 5.41 -19.97
N TYR A 103 -2.22 5.61 -18.67
CA TYR A 103 -1.21 5.39 -17.63
C TYR A 103 -0.62 3.98 -17.66
N VAL A 104 -1.46 2.95 -17.75
CA VAL A 104 -1.02 1.55 -17.76
C VAL A 104 -0.15 1.25 -18.98
N TYR A 105 -0.52 1.81 -20.12
CA TYR A 105 0.25 1.68 -21.37
C TYR A 105 1.61 2.40 -21.28
N GLU A 106 1.62 3.65 -20.81
CA GLU A 106 2.84 4.45 -20.60
C GLU A 106 3.81 3.78 -19.64
N GLN A 107 3.30 3.19 -18.55
CA GLN A 107 4.12 2.43 -17.59
C GLN A 107 4.72 1.18 -18.23
N ALA A 108 3.92 0.42 -19.00
CA ALA A 108 4.42 -0.76 -19.68
C ALA A 108 5.54 -0.39 -20.69
N GLN A 109 5.39 0.68 -21.44
CA GLN A 109 6.44 1.19 -22.33
C GLN A 109 7.70 1.60 -21.58
N THR A 110 7.55 2.35 -20.48
CA THR A 110 8.69 2.75 -19.65
C THR A 110 9.49 1.55 -19.16
N VAL A 111 8.80 0.49 -18.73
CA VAL A 111 9.44 -0.76 -18.30
C VAL A 111 10.19 -1.42 -19.45
N VAL A 112 9.60 -1.50 -20.64
CA VAL A 112 10.27 -2.02 -21.85
C VAL A 112 11.55 -1.24 -22.15
N ASP A 113 11.49 0.10 -22.13
CA ASP A 113 12.64 0.96 -22.43
C ASP A 113 13.77 0.80 -21.40
N VAL A 114 13.43 0.66 -20.13
CA VAL A 114 14.42 0.40 -19.06
C VAL A 114 15.09 -0.97 -19.26
N TYR A 115 14.31 -2.03 -19.53
CA TYR A 115 14.87 -3.37 -19.73
C TYR A 115 15.71 -3.48 -21.01
N LYS A 116 15.39 -2.74 -22.08
CA LYS A 116 16.22 -2.68 -23.30
C LYS A 116 17.60 -2.06 -23.06
N GLN A 117 17.74 -1.20 -22.04
CA GLN A 117 19.02 -0.57 -21.69
C GLN A 117 19.91 -1.47 -20.83
N VAL A 118 19.35 -2.52 -20.20
CA VAL A 118 20.11 -3.45 -19.37
C VAL A 118 20.84 -4.46 -20.25
N PRO A 119 22.16 -4.64 -20.12
CA PRO A 119 22.96 -5.53 -20.99
C PRO A 119 22.82 -7.03 -20.63
N SER A 120 21.71 -7.44 -20.02
CA SER A 120 21.39 -8.82 -19.65
C SER A 120 20.51 -9.49 -20.70
N GLY A 121 20.78 -10.77 -21.05
CA GLY A 121 19.95 -11.54 -21.98
C GLY A 121 18.52 -11.68 -21.50
N ASP A 122 18.33 -11.99 -20.20
CA ASP A 122 17.03 -12.17 -19.57
C ASP A 122 16.20 -10.88 -19.58
N ALA A 123 16.85 -9.72 -19.42
CA ALA A 123 16.19 -8.42 -19.48
C ALA A 123 15.63 -8.13 -20.89
N LYS A 124 16.38 -8.48 -21.93
CA LYS A 124 15.93 -8.33 -23.32
C LYS A 124 14.75 -9.25 -23.63
N GLU A 125 14.79 -10.48 -23.15
CA GLU A 125 13.71 -11.44 -23.35
C GLU A 125 12.42 -10.96 -22.68
N LEU A 126 12.50 -10.41 -21.46
CA LEU A 126 11.37 -9.77 -20.78
C LEU A 126 10.85 -8.54 -21.53
N ALA A 127 11.75 -7.71 -22.07
CA ALA A 127 11.37 -6.55 -22.90
C ALA A 127 10.60 -6.99 -24.15
N ASP A 128 11.06 -8.03 -24.83
CA ASP A 128 10.40 -8.57 -26.05
C ASP A 128 9.02 -9.16 -25.73
N VAL A 129 8.87 -9.86 -24.60
CA VAL A 129 7.57 -10.40 -24.15
C VAL A 129 6.60 -9.26 -23.85
N LEU A 130 7.04 -8.23 -23.10
CA LEU A 130 6.21 -7.06 -22.80
C LEU A 130 5.84 -6.28 -24.07
N GLU A 131 6.78 -6.10 -25.00
CA GLU A 131 6.49 -5.43 -26.28
C GLU A 131 5.46 -6.19 -27.11
N LYS A 132 5.52 -7.53 -27.13
CA LYS A 132 4.50 -8.37 -27.77
C LYS A 132 3.15 -8.20 -27.07
N ALA A 133 3.10 -8.17 -25.73
CA ALA A 133 1.88 -7.96 -24.97
C ALA A 133 1.24 -6.60 -25.28
N ILE A 134 2.06 -5.54 -25.39
CA ILE A 134 1.63 -4.20 -25.80
C ILE A 134 1.02 -4.23 -27.21
N LYS A 135 1.73 -4.81 -28.18
CA LYS A 135 1.28 -4.89 -29.59
C LYS A 135 0.01 -5.75 -29.76
N SER A 136 -0.16 -6.76 -28.91
CA SER A 136 -1.34 -7.66 -28.92
C SER A 136 -2.48 -7.13 -28.07
N ASN A 137 -2.39 -5.94 -27.49
CA ASN A 137 -3.39 -5.34 -26.60
C ASN A 137 -3.74 -6.24 -25.39
N LEU A 138 -2.75 -6.99 -24.88
CA LEU A 138 -2.88 -7.90 -23.74
C LEU A 138 -2.46 -7.25 -22.41
N LEU A 139 -2.43 -5.93 -22.36
CA LEU A 139 -2.16 -5.20 -21.13
C LEU A 139 -3.33 -5.35 -20.15
N PRO A 140 -3.04 -5.38 -18.85
CA PRO A 140 -4.10 -5.40 -17.83
C PRO A 140 -4.99 -4.16 -17.96
N SER A 141 -6.28 -4.36 -17.79
CA SER A 141 -7.20 -3.23 -17.72
C SER A 141 -6.89 -2.33 -16.51
N PRO A 142 -7.33 -1.07 -16.48
CA PRO A 142 -7.20 -0.22 -15.30
C PRO A 142 -7.76 -0.86 -14.02
N PHE A 143 -8.81 -1.65 -14.15
CA PHE A 143 -9.40 -2.40 -13.03
C PHE A 143 -8.46 -3.51 -12.55
N ASP A 144 -7.93 -4.34 -13.45
CA ASP A 144 -7.00 -5.42 -13.09
C ASP A 144 -5.73 -4.88 -12.44
N PHE A 145 -5.22 -3.74 -12.93
CA PHE A 145 -4.10 -3.05 -12.33
C PHE A 145 -4.40 -2.63 -10.89
N CYS A 146 -5.56 -2.03 -10.62
CA CYS A 146 -5.97 -1.63 -9.27
C CYS A 146 -6.17 -2.83 -8.34
N VAL A 147 -6.71 -3.94 -8.85
CA VAL A 147 -6.86 -5.20 -8.09
C VAL A 147 -5.49 -5.77 -7.72
N GLN A 148 -4.53 -5.78 -8.64
CA GLN A 148 -3.16 -6.21 -8.34
C GLN A 148 -2.50 -5.32 -7.27
N MET A 149 -2.64 -4.00 -7.39
CA MET A 149 -2.15 -3.05 -6.39
C MET A 149 -2.81 -3.24 -5.02
N PHE A 150 -4.10 -3.51 -4.98
CA PHE A 150 -4.82 -3.85 -3.74
C PHE A 150 -4.23 -5.10 -3.07
N TRP A 151 -4.02 -6.19 -3.83
CA TRP A 151 -3.44 -7.42 -3.30
C TRP A 151 -2.01 -7.22 -2.80
N LEU A 152 -1.19 -6.50 -3.56
CA LEU A 152 0.18 -6.19 -3.17
C LEU A 152 0.23 -5.37 -1.87
N THR A 153 -0.56 -4.30 -1.79
CA THR A 153 -0.64 -3.43 -0.62
C THR A 153 -1.15 -4.18 0.61
N SER A 154 -2.19 -5.02 0.43
CA SER A 154 -2.75 -5.84 1.51
C SER A 154 -1.73 -6.86 2.02
N SER A 155 -1.00 -7.53 1.13
CA SER A 155 0.04 -8.51 1.49
C SER A 155 1.19 -7.86 2.24
N LEU A 156 1.70 -6.72 1.76
CA LEU A 156 2.72 -5.93 2.44
C LEU A 156 2.22 -5.42 3.80
N GLY A 157 0.96 -5.04 3.88
CA GLY A 157 0.32 -4.61 5.13
C GLY A 157 0.18 -5.75 6.15
N CYS A 158 -0.09 -6.97 5.72
CA CYS A 158 -0.10 -8.15 6.61
C CYS A 158 1.26 -8.37 7.25
N VAL A 159 2.33 -8.35 6.45
CA VAL A 159 3.71 -8.56 6.93
C VAL A 159 4.17 -7.36 7.77
N GLY A 160 4.01 -6.15 7.25
CA GLY A 160 4.36 -4.92 7.97
C GLY A 160 3.58 -4.76 9.27
N GLY A 161 2.28 -5.11 9.26
CA GLY A 161 1.42 -5.13 10.43
C GLY A 161 1.88 -6.11 11.50
N ALA A 162 2.42 -7.27 11.14
CA ALA A 162 3.01 -8.22 12.09
C ALA A 162 4.27 -7.64 12.75
N ILE A 163 5.17 -7.07 11.95
CA ILE A 163 6.42 -6.47 12.44
C ILE A 163 6.11 -5.31 13.41
N THR A 164 5.24 -4.41 13.02
CA THR A 164 4.87 -3.24 13.85
C THR A 164 4.12 -3.65 15.10
N ALA A 165 3.27 -4.71 15.07
CA ALA A 165 2.59 -5.26 16.23
C ALA A 165 3.56 -5.86 17.25
N LEU A 166 4.58 -6.60 16.78
CA LEU A 166 5.65 -7.15 17.64
C LEU A 166 6.42 -6.04 18.36
N ILE A 167 6.74 -4.95 17.65
CA ILE A 167 7.44 -3.81 18.24
C ILE A 167 6.53 -3.08 19.23
N ALA A 168 5.27 -2.84 18.86
CA ALA A 168 4.31 -2.13 19.71
C ALA A 168 4.05 -2.85 21.03
N GLY A 169 4.00 -4.19 21.02
CA GLY A 169 3.77 -5.00 22.23
C GLY A 169 5.00 -5.17 23.13
N LYS A 170 6.23 -5.01 22.60
CA LYS A 170 7.46 -5.19 23.40
C LYS A 170 7.90 -3.96 24.18
N ILE A 171 7.49 -2.76 23.80
CA ILE A 171 7.92 -1.54 24.48
C ILE A 171 7.05 -1.35 25.74
N PRO A 172 7.65 -1.39 26.94
CA PRO A 172 6.89 -1.25 28.19
C PRO A 172 6.18 0.11 28.27
N LEU A 173 5.05 0.16 28.96
CA LEU A 173 4.39 1.41 29.29
C LEU A 173 5.28 2.15 30.32
N LYS A 174 5.55 3.44 30.10
CA LYS A 174 6.17 4.26 31.13
C LYS A 174 5.21 4.29 32.33
N SER A 175 5.64 3.69 33.43
CA SER A 175 4.96 3.88 34.73
C SER A 175 5.07 5.36 35.10
N ASN A 176 3.97 6.10 35.00
CA ASN A 176 3.90 7.41 35.65
C ASN A 176 3.85 7.13 37.17
N LYS A 177 5.02 7.24 37.82
CA LYS A 177 5.10 7.43 39.26
C LYS A 177 4.71 8.84 39.58
#